data_1268153b0b0c645ad82f69aa4251d743
#
_entry.id   1268153b0b0c645ad82f69aa4251d743
#
_cell.length_a   1.000
_cell.length_b   1.000
_cell.length_c   1.000
_cell.angle_alpha   90.00
_cell.angle_beta   90.00
_cell.angle_gamma   90.00
#
_symmetry.space_group_name_H-M   'P 1'
#
loop_
_entity.id
_entity.type
_entity.pdbx_description
1 polymer ?
#
loop_
_entity_poly.entity_id
_entity_poly.type
_entity_poly.pdbx_seq_one_letter_code
_entity_poly.pdbx_strand_id
1 'polypeptide(L)'
;MSMMLLLALFCGPLLAEDLILKDGRYLQVKILEHNESGVRVRNLANGGEIFIRWELLRPEDRDRLMVQFGLKEEEVSEITMPGVRIVTRTGDEYLGVPKEEFTVQTIPNEVVLIIGGRETPFRKESIRDIEWRDVPAVEAYTPEQLYKMKLDELKPAEDDLLGHWDLAKYCTSIGDHAHAVEHLLKVRAIDPIYRTEYVDNQLARLEVLVRNQRVVDAIRDARSRASLNRYADAIERLDQILSVTELDPQLRAEAELSKDWVLKRRYEYFKKLVRRDYYALMDNKLNKVARDEKMKLQEAQRYVRSELHKEIVADIASRHGLDAKKEVQPMWEKREIYSTRVAWYGSGTFIVKGPAEGAERRNQQLQRQMARQAQEQRSRNQGGQGGFEQPQLQLPKPPTKDEWWVKAESSARSMWLKAYFAQNGKSLEVVGGERMRPCPQCGGTGTEKTSGSQGDVIAYTCTRCHGHTFDVGVAFK
;
A
#
# COMPACT_ATOMS: atom_id res chain seq x y z
N MET A 1 45.38 45.44 -39.80
CA MET A 1 45.23 45.56 -38.35
C MET A 1 44.89 44.16 -37.80
N SER A 2 45.92 43.53 -37.24
CA SER A 2 45.85 42.16 -36.69
C SER A 2 45.07 42.16 -35.36
N MET A 3 44.04 41.36 -35.30
CA MET A 3 43.31 41.10 -34.07
C MET A 3 43.98 39.90 -33.36
N MET A 4 44.74 40.22 -32.34
CA MET A 4 45.44 39.22 -31.48
C MET A 4 44.42 38.58 -30.54
N LEU A 5 44.17 37.29 -30.74
CA LEU A 5 43.34 36.47 -29.87
C LEU A 5 44.14 36.14 -28.61
N LEU A 6 43.80 36.75 -27.48
CA LEU A 6 44.38 36.41 -26.18
C LEU A 6 43.70 35.12 -25.72
N LEU A 7 44.39 33.98 -25.87
CA LEU A 7 44.08 32.74 -25.17
C LEU A 7 44.52 32.91 -23.70
N ALA A 8 43.59 33.18 -22.79
CA ALA A 8 43.82 33.11 -21.38
C ALA A 8 43.87 31.59 -20.96
N LEU A 9 45.10 31.13 -20.74
CA LEU A 9 45.36 29.85 -20.09
C LEU A 9 44.90 29.95 -18.64
N PHE A 10 43.71 29.46 -18.33
CA PHE A 10 43.27 29.22 -16.97
C PHE A 10 44.04 28.03 -16.39
N CYS A 11 45.12 28.29 -15.68
CA CYS A 11 45.86 27.33 -14.86
C CYS A 11 45.28 27.37 -13.44
N GLY A 12 44.14 26.75 -13.21
CA GLY A 12 43.65 26.46 -11.86
C GLY A 12 44.57 25.42 -11.18
N PRO A 13 44.65 25.36 -9.84
CA PRO A 13 45.39 24.34 -9.11
C PRO A 13 44.80 22.97 -9.39
N LEU A 14 45.49 22.24 -10.26
CA LEU A 14 45.09 20.89 -10.66
C LEU A 14 45.53 19.93 -9.56
N LEU A 15 44.63 19.59 -8.66
CA LEU A 15 44.81 18.59 -7.60
C LEU A 15 45.04 17.21 -8.22
N ALA A 16 45.96 16.45 -7.59
CA ALA A 16 46.14 15.04 -7.92
C ALA A 16 44.91 14.24 -7.47
N GLU A 17 44.39 13.40 -8.32
CA GLU A 17 43.22 12.53 -8.05
C GLU A 17 43.66 11.08 -8.04
N ASP A 18 43.07 10.32 -7.12
CA ASP A 18 43.22 8.88 -7.03
C ASP A 18 42.03 8.21 -7.73
N LEU A 19 42.29 7.44 -8.77
CA LEU A 19 41.26 6.73 -9.53
C LEU A 19 41.49 5.23 -9.50
N ILE A 20 40.41 4.48 -9.32
CA ILE A 20 40.43 3.03 -9.37
C ILE A 20 39.61 2.56 -10.59
N LEU A 21 40.23 1.75 -11.45
CA LEU A 21 39.56 1.13 -12.58
C LEU A 21 38.73 -0.08 -12.12
N LYS A 22 37.75 -0.49 -12.92
CA LYS A 22 36.95 -1.71 -12.65
C LYS A 22 37.77 -2.98 -12.50
N ASP A 23 38.92 -3.04 -13.14
CA ASP A 23 39.85 -4.17 -13.04
C ASP A 23 40.76 -4.11 -11.81
N GLY A 24 40.53 -3.12 -10.91
CA GLY A 24 41.28 -2.95 -9.67
C GLY A 24 42.59 -2.16 -9.80
N ARG A 25 42.97 -1.73 -10.98
CA ARG A 25 44.16 -0.89 -11.15
C ARG A 25 43.95 0.47 -10.51
N TYR A 26 44.94 0.89 -9.73
CA TYR A 26 45.01 2.19 -9.05
C TYR A 26 45.85 3.14 -9.88
N LEU A 27 45.39 4.37 -10.08
CA LEU A 27 46.07 5.41 -10.86
C LEU A 27 46.04 6.71 -10.08
N GLN A 28 47.27 7.27 -9.82
CA GLN A 28 47.37 8.64 -9.39
C GLN A 28 47.50 9.54 -10.61
N VAL A 29 46.54 10.43 -10.80
CA VAL A 29 46.40 11.17 -12.04
C VAL A 29 46.15 12.65 -11.79
N LYS A 30 46.49 13.43 -12.78
CA LYS A 30 46.08 14.80 -12.94
C LYS A 30 45.02 14.84 -14.05
N ILE A 31 43.82 15.31 -13.75
CA ILE A 31 42.79 15.48 -14.75
C ILE A 31 43.14 16.64 -15.65
N LEU A 32 43.07 16.43 -16.97
CA LEU A 32 43.41 17.43 -17.96
C LEU A 32 42.13 18.01 -18.63
N GLU A 33 41.21 17.14 -19.00
CA GLU A 33 39.94 17.50 -19.62
C GLU A 33 38.92 16.38 -19.43
N HIS A 34 37.64 16.67 -19.57
CA HIS A 34 36.56 15.70 -19.52
C HIS A 34 35.51 15.99 -20.60
N ASN A 35 34.71 14.98 -20.94
CA ASN A 35 33.55 15.09 -21.80
C ASN A 35 32.51 14.02 -21.44
N GLU A 36 31.38 13.96 -22.17
CA GLU A 36 30.33 12.97 -21.94
C GLU A 36 30.78 11.49 -22.01
N SER A 37 31.90 11.22 -22.69
CA SER A 37 32.42 9.85 -22.92
C SER A 37 33.44 9.42 -21.89
N GLY A 38 34.14 10.35 -21.20
CA GLY A 38 35.21 10.02 -20.28
C GLY A 38 36.07 11.20 -19.86
N VAL A 39 37.20 10.89 -19.24
CA VAL A 39 38.15 11.84 -18.70
C VAL A 39 39.53 11.61 -19.27
N ARG A 40 40.23 12.67 -19.73
CA ARG A 40 41.63 12.63 -20.10
C ARG A 40 42.47 12.97 -18.89
N VAL A 41 43.38 12.10 -18.56
CA VAL A 41 44.23 12.21 -17.37
C VAL A 41 45.69 12.05 -17.73
N ARG A 42 46.55 12.71 -16.94
CA ARG A 42 48.01 12.47 -16.95
C ARG A 42 48.37 11.62 -15.75
N ASN A 43 48.91 10.45 -15.99
CA ASN A 43 49.40 9.57 -14.94
C ASN A 43 50.67 10.21 -14.27
N LEU A 44 50.62 10.42 -12.97
CA LEU A 44 51.69 11.04 -12.22
C LEU A 44 52.93 10.17 -12.07
N ALA A 45 52.77 8.84 -12.15
CA ALA A 45 53.90 7.90 -12.01
C ALA A 45 54.80 7.88 -13.25
N ASN A 46 54.25 8.11 -14.46
CA ASN A 46 55.05 8.01 -15.68
C ASN A 46 54.88 9.17 -16.68
N GLY A 47 54.03 10.16 -16.33
CA GLY A 47 53.78 11.34 -17.14
C GLY A 47 52.91 11.08 -18.41
N GLY A 48 52.50 9.84 -18.68
CA GLY A 48 51.72 9.48 -19.84
C GLY A 48 50.29 10.01 -19.75
N GLU A 49 49.73 10.44 -20.90
CA GLU A 49 48.35 10.87 -21.01
C GLU A 49 47.47 9.74 -21.48
N ILE A 50 46.34 9.53 -20.84
CA ILE A 50 45.40 8.43 -21.11
C ILE A 50 43.99 9.02 -21.11
N PHE A 51 43.16 8.60 -22.09
CA PHE A 51 41.72 8.84 -22.04
C PHE A 51 41.04 7.64 -21.41
N ILE A 52 40.37 7.84 -20.27
CA ILE A 52 39.64 6.81 -19.55
C ILE A 52 38.15 7.04 -19.75
N ARG A 53 37.47 6.06 -20.37
CA ARG A 53 36.02 6.10 -20.51
C ARG A 53 35.36 5.92 -19.14
N TRP A 54 34.24 6.59 -18.91
CA TRP A 54 33.47 6.49 -17.66
C TRP A 54 33.16 5.04 -17.24
N GLU A 55 32.91 4.18 -18.22
CA GLU A 55 32.60 2.77 -18.02
C GLU A 55 33.78 1.94 -17.43
N LEU A 56 34.98 2.43 -17.58
CA LEU A 56 36.19 1.74 -17.10
C LEU A 56 36.56 2.11 -15.66
N LEU A 57 35.98 3.18 -15.12
CA LEU A 57 36.16 3.56 -13.73
C LEU A 57 35.29 2.70 -12.82
N ARG A 58 35.74 2.49 -11.58
CA ARG A 58 34.89 1.94 -10.52
C ARG A 58 33.66 2.84 -10.34
N PRO A 59 32.45 2.28 -10.08
CA PRO A 59 31.22 3.07 -10.01
C PRO A 59 31.32 4.29 -9.08
N GLU A 60 31.96 4.14 -7.93
CA GLU A 60 32.08 5.23 -6.95
C GLU A 60 32.95 6.38 -7.46
N ASP A 61 34.10 6.08 -8.11
CA ASP A 61 34.98 7.10 -8.68
C ASP A 61 34.37 7.77 -9.90
N ARG A 62 33.69 6.96 -10.75
CA ARG A 62 32.94 7.48 -11.88
C ARG A 62 31.89 8.48 -11.43
N ASP A 63 31.03 8.07 -10.48
CA ASP A 63 29.89 8.86 -10.04
C ASP A 63 30.37 10.13 -9.32
N ARG A 64 31.43 10.04 -8.49
CA ARG A 64 32.10 11.18 -7.86
C ARG A 64 32.59 12.20 -8.90
N LEU A 65 33.31 11.73 -9.92
CA LEU A 65 33.83 12.63 -10.96
C LEU A 65 32.73 13.20 -11.86
N MET A 66 31.74 12.38 -12.22
CA MET A 66 30.60 12.86 -13.02
C MET A 66 29.81 13.94 -12.29
N VAL A 67 29.65 13.82 -10.97
CA VAL A 67 29.05 14.87 -10.13
C VAL A 67 29.97 16.09 -10.07
N GLN A 68 31.27 15.90 -9.84
CA GLN A 68 32.24 16.99 -9.77
C GLN A 68 32.26 17.84 -11.03
N PHE A 69 32.09 17.21 -12.22
CA PHE A 69 32.08 17.87 -13.52
C PHE A 69 30.67 18.28 -13.99
N GLY A 70 29.64 18.09 -13.15
CA GLY A 70 28.26 18.44 -13.50
C GLY A 70 27.63 17.57 -14.59
N LEU A 71 28.24 16.43 -14.91
CA LEU A 71 27.72 15.44 -15.88
C LEU A 71 26.68 14.50 -15.27
N LYS A 72 26.65 14.39 -13.94
CA LYS A 72 25.66 13.66 -13.18
C LYS A 72 25.21 14.51 -11.99
N GLU A 73 23.93 14.47 -11.68
CA GLU A 73 23.45 15.11 -10.46
C GLU A 73 23.96 14.35 -9.24
N GLU A 74 24.38 15.09 -8.21
CA GLU A 74 24.60 14.47 -6.90
C GLU A 74 23.27 13.86 -6.45
N GLU A 75 23.24 12.56 -6.17
CA GLU A 75 22.04 11.93 -5.62
C GLU A 75 21.72 12.58 -4.28
N VAL A 76 20.81 13.54 -4.32
CA VAL A 76 20.32 14.17 -3.11
C VAL A 76 19.40 13.16 -2.44
N SER A 77 19.85 12.59 -1.33
CA SER A 77 18.98 11.76 -0.49
C SER A 77 17.73 12.54 -0.12
N GLU A 78 16.58 11.93 -0.29
CA GLU A 78 15.32 12.54 0.09
C GLU A 78 15.38 12.97 1.55
N ILE A 79 15.12 14.26 1.81
CA ILE A 79 15.11 14.77 3.17
C ILE A 79 13.86 14.28 3.86
N THR A 80 14.04 13.44 4.87
CA THR A 80 12.95 12.90 5.68
C THR A 80 12.94 13.52 7.07
N MET A 81 11.77 13.54 7.69
CA MET A 81 11.54 14.00 9.06
C MET A 81 10.74 12.96 9.83
N PRO A 82 10.96 12.85 11.16
CA PRO A 82 10.10 12.05 12.00
C PRO A 82 8.64 12.51 11.86
N GLY A 83 7.77 11.63 11.45
CA GLY A 83 6.38 11.94 11.24
C GLY A 83 5.49 10.76 11.56
N VAL A 84 4.23 10.85 11.19
CA VAL A 84 3.24 9.81 11.43
C VAL A 84 2.40 9.54 10.19
N ARG A 85 2.03 8.30 10.06
CA ARG A 85 0.97 7.86 9.16
C ARG A 85 -0.29 7.66 9.97
N ILE A 86 -1.35 8.39 9.64
CA ILE A 86 -2.68 8.23 10.20
C ILE A 86 -3.55 7.47 9.21
N VAL A 87 -4.21 6.43 9.69
CA VAL A 87 -5.27 5.73 8.95
C VAL A 87 -6.59 6.03 9.63
N THR A 88 -7.52 6.66 8.92
CA THR A 88 -8.84 6.97 9.43
C THR A 88 -9.75 5.73 9.46
N ARG A 89 -10.86 5.79 10.17
CA ARG A 89 -11.88 4.72 10.16
C ARG A 89 -12.53 4.54 8.79
N THR A 90 -12.53 5.57 7.95
CA THR A 90 -12.95 5.49 6.54
C THR A 90 -11.93 4.75 5.67
N GLY A 91 -10.71 4.57 6.17
CA GLY A 91 -9.61 3.88 5.51
C GLY A 91 -8.72 4.79 4.70
N ASP A 92 -8.92 6.12 4.81
CA ASP A 92 -8.05 7.10 4.18
C ASP A 92 -6.73 7.18 4.95
N GLU A 93 -5.63 7.34 4.22
CA GLU A 93 -4.29 7.42 4.78
C GLU A 93 -3.71 8.81 4.58
N TYR A 94 -3.13 9.35 5.63
CA TYR A 94 -2.48 10.64 5.66
C TYR A 94 -1.08 10.51 6.23
N LEU A 95 -0.13 11.17 5.58
CA LEU A 95 1.26 11.26 6.01
C LEU A 95 1.57 12.70 6.35
N GLY A 96 2.17 12.95 7.50
CA GLY A 96 2.53 14.31 7.89
C GLY A 96 3.37 14.34 9.16
N VAL A 97 3.83 15.53 9.51
CA VAL A 97 4.58 15.77 10.74
C VAL A 97 3.61 16.30 11.81
N PRO A 98 3.55 15.70 13.00
CA PRO A 98 2.69 16.18 14.05
C PRO A 98 3.13 17.57 14.52
N LYS A 99 2.18 18.49 14.71
CA LYS A 99 2.45 19.84 15.21
C LYS A 99 2.96 19.81 16.65
N GLU A 100 2.43 18.89 17.45
CA GLU A 100 2.83 18.66 18.83
C GLU A 100 3.29 17.23 18.99
N GLU A 101 4.33 17.03 19.79
CA GLU A 101 4.83 15.68 20.07
C GLU A 101 3.81 14.89 20.91
N PHE A 102 3.54 13.67 20.54
CA PHE A 102 2.73 12.72 21.29
C PHE A 102 3.30 11.30 21.15
N THR A 103 2.84 10.39 21.97
CA THR A 103 3.21 8.97 21.86
C THR A 103 1.98 8.13 21.52
N VAL A 104 2.18 6.91 21.03
CA VAL A 104 1.06 5.96 20.77
C VAL A 104 0.23 5.71 22.03
N GLN A 105 0.83 5.85 23.21
CA GLN A 105 0.15 5.68 24.50
C GLN A 105 -0.63 6.93 24.93
N THR A 106 -0.21 8.12 24.48
CA THR A 106 -0.75 9.41 24.91
C THR A 106 -1.34 10.20 23.72
N ILE A 107 -2.12 9.53 22.86
CA ILE A 107 -2.77 10.20 21.72
C ILE A 107 -3.76 11.25 22.25
N PRO A 108 -3.58 12.55 21.88
CA PRO A 108 -4.50 13.61 22.26
C PRO A 108 -5.87 13.44 21.61
N ASN A 109 -6.88 14.17 22.12
CA ASN A 109 -8.24 14.12 21.56
C ASN A 109 -8.30 14.61 20.12
N GLU A 110 -7.37 15.48 19.75
CA GLU A 110 -7.18 16.00 18.39
C GLU A 110 -5.69 15.94 18.05
N VAL A 111 -5.36 15.25 16.96
CA VAL A 111 -4.00 15.21 16.40
C VAL A 111 -3.95 16.15 15.22
N VAL A 112 -3.08 17.14 15.26
CA VAL A 112 -2.89 18.08 14.15
C VAL A 112 -1.63 17.68 13.39
N LEU A 113 -1.77 17.34 12.12
CA LEU A 113 -0.64 17.08 11.22
C LEU A 113 -0.39 18.28 10.31
N ILE A 114 0.88 18.53 10.04
CA ILE A 114 1.31 19.45 8.99
C ILE A 114 1.44 18.64 7.71
N ILE A 115 0.65 18.96 6.69
CA ILE A 115 0.60 18.30 5.39
C ILE A 115 0.58 19.36 4.30
N GLY A 116 1.61 19.40 3.44
CA GLY A 116 1.72 20.40 2.38
C GLY A 116 1.77 21.84 2.91
N GLY A 117 2.37 22.06 4.07
CA GLY A 117 2.49 23.35 4.74
C GLY A 117 1.22 23.81 5.45
N ARG A 118 0.20 22.97 5.58
CA ARG A 118 -1.08 23.28 6.22
C ARG A 118 -1.36 22.39 7.41
N GLU A 119 -1.96 22.97 8.43
CA GLU A 119 -2.43 22.23 9.59
C GLU A 119 -3.70 21.45 9.23
N THR A 120 -3.69 20.15 9.47
CA THR A 120 -4.83 19.25 9.22
C THR A 120 -5.18 18.51 10.50
N PRO A 121 -6.32 18.87 11.14
CA PRO A 121 -6.75 18.26 12.40
C PRO A 121 -7.42 16.91 12.19
N PHE A 122 -7.12 15.94 13.06
CA PHE A 122 -7.73 14.62 13.12
C PHE A 122 -8.26 14.35 14.52
N ARG A 123 -9.57 14.15 14.65
CA ARG A 123 -10.14 13.74 15.94
C ARG A 123 -9.76 12.29 16.25
N LYS A 124 -9.40 12.02 17.49
CA LYS A 124 -9.02 10.66 17.95
C LYS A 124 -10.04 9.60 17.56
N GLU A 125 -11.32 9.91 17.63
CA GLU A 125 -12.41 8.99 17.27
C GLU A 125 -12.43 8.63 15.78
N SER A 126 -11.92 9.50 14.91
CA SER A 126 -11.82 9.24 13.46
C SER A 126 -10.61 8.40 13.08
N ILE A 127 -9.66 8.25 13.98
CA ILE A 127 -8.40 7.55 13.75
C ILE A 127 -8.62 6.06 14.05
N ARG A 128 -8.20 5.21 13.11
CA ARG A 128 -8.17 3.76 13.26
C ARG A 128 -6.80 3.26 13.67
N ASP A 129 -5.75 3.87 13.11
CA ASP A 129 -4.36 3.44 13.29
C ASP A 129 -3.41 4.61 13.16
N ILE A 130 -2.34 4.62 13.95
CA ILE A 130 -1.25 5.60 13.90
C ILE A 130 0.07 4.83 13.93
N GLU A 131 0.93 5.14 12.95
CA GLU A 131 2.24 4.54 12.81
C GLU A 131 3.31 5.65 12.67
N TRP A 132 4.32 5.62 13.54
CA TRP A 132 5.49 6.50 13.41
C TRP A 132 6.38 6.02 12.28
N ARG A 133 6.77 6.94 11.41
CA ARG A 133 7.66 6.66 10.29
C ARG A 133 8.29 7.94 9.77
N ASP A 134 9.39 7.80 9.04
CA ASP A 134 9.96 8.93 8.32
C ASP A 134 9.04 9.37 7.17
N VAL A 135 8.83 10.68 7.10
CA VAL A 135 8.00 11.35 6.10
C VAL A 135 8.87 12.30 5.29
N PRO A 136 8.77 12.31 3.95
CA PRO A 136 9.45 13.31 3.13
C PRO A 136 9.12 14.73 3.61
N ALA A 137 10.13 15.52 3.94
CA ALA A 137 9.94 16.86 4.49
C ALA A 137 9.08 17.75 3.57
N VAL A 138 9.24 17.60 2.25
CA VAL A 138 8.49 18.34 1.22
C VAL A 138 7.01 17.94 1.13
N GLU A 139 6.60 16.81 1.70
CA GLU A 139 5.18 16.44 1.84
C GLU A 139 4.52 17.14 3.04
N ALA A 140 5.30 17.40 4.09
CA ALA A 140 4.81 18.07 5.30
C ALA A 140 4.87 19.59 5.20
N TYR A 141 5.97 20.17 4.72
CA TYR A 141 6.20 21.60 4.73
C TYR A 141 6.40 22.16 3.32
N THR A 142 6.15 23.46 3.15
CA THR A 142 6.53 24.16 1.92
C THR A 142 8.04 24.39 1.90
N PRO A 143 8.68 24.51 0.71
CA PRO A 143 10.12 24.80 0.63
C PRO A 143 10.53 26.07 1.37
N GLU A 144 9.71 27.10 1.31
CA GLU A 144 10.00 28.33 2.07
C GLU A 144 10.02 28.10 3.60
N GLN A 145 9.10 27.26 4.11
CA GLN A 145 9.11 26.88 5.52
C GLN A 145 10.35 26.06 5.87
N LEU A 146 10.70 25.07 5.03
CA LEU A 146 11.88 24.24 5.21
C LEU A 146 13.16 25.06 5.13
N TYR A 147 13.25 26.00 4.18
CA TYR A 147 14.37 26.93 4.07
C TYR A 147 14.56 27.76 5.36
N LYS A 148 13.48 28.37 5.87
CA LYS A 148 13.52 29.13 7.11
C LYS A 148 14.00 28.30 8.30
N MET A 149 13.48 27.08 8.43
CA MET A 149 13.89 26.15 9.49
C MET A 149 15.39 25.85 9.41
N LYS A 150 15.90 25.57 8.20
CA LYS A 150 17.32 25.25 7.99
C LYS A 150 18.23 26.48 8.15
N LEU A 151 17.76 27.63 7.73
CA LEU A 151 18.46 28.90 7.91
C LEU A 151 18.61 29.25 9.41
N ASP A 152 17.53 29.05 10.19
CA ASP A 152 17.54 29.27 11.65
C ASP A 152 18.43 28.26 12.38
N GLU A 153 18.58 27.05 11.86
CA GLU A 153 19.50 26.03 12.39
C GLU A 153 20.96 26.39 12.14
N LEU A 154 21.31 26.71 10.89
CA LEU A 154 22.69 26.92 10.46
C LEU A 154 23.21 28.32 10.78
N LYS A 155 22.38 29.36 10.65
CA LYS A 155 22.73 30.79 10.88
C LYS A 155 24.09 31.17 10.31
N PRO A 156 24.33 30.91 8.99
CA PRO A 156 25.67 31.16 8.41
C PRO A 156 26.05 32.64 8.51
N ALA A 157 27.29 32.92 8.83
CA ALA A 157 27.85 34.26 8.69
C ALA A 157 27.95 34.64 7.20
N GLU A 158 28.07 35.93 6.88
CA GLU A 158 28.13 36.38 5.48
C GLU A 158 29.33 35.80 4.72
N ASP A 159 30.41 35.46 5.40
CA ASP A 159 31.65 34.89 4.90
C ASP A 159 31.76 33.36 5.12
N ASP A 160 30.72 32.73 5.65
CA ASP A 160 30.70 31.28 5.87
C ASP A 160 30.44 30.49 4.57
N LEU A 161 31.52 30.19 3.88
CA LEU A 161 31.49 29.44 2.62
C LEU A 161 30.77 28.10 2.75
N LEU A 162 31.05 27.29 3.80
CA LEU A 162 30.50 25.98 3.97
C LEU A 162 29.00 26.02 4.37
N GLY A 163 28.63 26.96 5.23
CA GLY A 163 27.24 27.19 5.61
C GLY A 163 26.37 27.58 4.40
N HIS A 164 26.87 28.46 3.55
CA HIS A 164 26.20 28.83 2.31
C HIS A 164 26.16 27.69 1.30
N TRP A 165 27.22 26.88 1.18
CA TRP A 165 27.25 25.69 0.36
C TRP A 165 26.20 24.66 0.80
N ASP A 166 26.13 24.37 2.10
CA ASP A 166 25.14 23.41 2.65
C ASP A 166 23.72 23.91 2.49
N LEU A 167 23.47 25.21 2.65
CA LEU A 167 22.16 25.80 2.35
C LEU A 167 21.81 25.70 0.88
N ALA A 168 22.75 25.95 -0.03
CA ALA A 168 22.50 25.80 -1.47
C ALA A 168 22.11 24.38 -1.85
N LYS A 169 22.81 23.38 -1.33
CA LYS A 169 22.47 21.96 -1.51
C LYS A 169 21.11 21.62 -0.93
N TYR A 170 20.86 22.07 0.29
CA TYR A 170 19.57 21.86 0.95
C TYR A 170 18.41 22.48 0.16
N CYS A 171 18.55 23.75 -0.27
CA CYS A 171 17.53 24.42 -1.08
C CYS A 171 17.29 23.71 -2.41
N THR A 172 18.34 23.19 -3.04
CA THR A 172 18.22 22.39 -4.27
C THR A 172 17.40 21.12 -3.99
N SER A 173 17.66 20.42 -2.87
CA SER A 173 16.98 19.17 -2.52
C SER A 173 15.48 19.35 -2.19
N ILE A 174 15.11 20.48 -1.62
CA ILE A 174 13.71 20.81 -1.31
C ILE A 174 12.99 21.52 -2.47
N GLY A 175 13.69 21.80 -3.59
CA GLY A 175 13.13 22.48 -4.77
C GLY A 175 12.98 23.99 -4.60
N ASP A 176 13.68 24.62 -3.64
CA ASP A 176 13.75 26.07 -3.49
C ASP A 176 14.90 26.64 -4.32
N HIS A 177 14.71 26.64 -5.63
CA HIS A 177 15.75 27.00 -6.58
C HIS A 177 16.18 28.48 -6.45
N ALA A 178 15.30 29.38 -6.02
CA ALA A 178 15.62 30.79 -5.86
C ALA A 178 16.66 31.01 -4.75
N HIS A 179 16.42 30.45 -3.57
CA HIS A 179 17.40 30.52 -2.48
C HIS A 179 18.66 29.70 -2.78
N ALA A 180 18.55 28.58 -3.51
CA ALA A 180 19.73 27.82 -3.93
C ALA A 180 20.66 28.69 -4.81
N VAL A 181 20.11 29.42 -5.79
CA VAL A 181 20.90 30.38 -6.62
C VAL A 181 21.52 31.46 -5.76
N GLU A 182 20.76 32.06 -4.83
CA GLU A 182 21.28 33.09 -3.92
C GLU A 182 22.52 32.60 -3.15
N HIS A 183 22.41 31.42 -2.53
CA HIS A 183 23.50 30.86 -1.75
C HIS A 183 24.71 30.42 -2.62
N LEU A 184 24.50 29.87 -3.82
CA LEU A 184 25.61 29.58 -4.74
C LEU A 184 26.32 30.83 -5.21
N LEU A 185 25.60 31.95 -5.44
CA LEU A 185 26.21 33.23 -5.75
C LEU A 185 27.06 33.75 -4.59
N LYS A 186 26.63 33.57 -3.34
CA LYS A 186 27.44 33.90 -2.15
C LYS A 186 28.69 33.03 -2.07
N VAL A 187 28.57 31.71 -2.26
CA VAL A 187 29.73 30.79 -2.33
C VAL A 187 30.74 31.27 -3.38
N ARG A 188 30.28 31.61 -4.59
CA ARG A 188 31.16 32.14 -5.66
C ARG A 188 31.79 33.48 -5.32
N ALA A 189 31.09 34.33 -4.57
CA ALA A 189 31.62 35.64 -4.15
C ALA A 189 32.67 35.49 -3.05
N ILE A 190 32.53 34.55 -2.11
CA ILE A 190 33.46 34.28 -1.03
C ILE A 190 34.74 33.63 -1.58
N ASP A 191 34.61 32.58 -2.38
CA ASP A 191 35.75 31.91 -3.01
C ASP A 191 35.45 31.56 -4.47
N PRO A 192 35.94 32.38 -5.41
CA PRO A 192 35.70 32.17 -6.85
C PRO A 192 36.27 30.88 -7.44
N ILE A 193 37.23 30.24 -6.74
CA ILE A 193 37.84 28.98 -7.22
C ILE A 193 37.27 27.73 -6.56
N TYR A 194 36.42 27.91 -5.54
CA TYR A 194 35.80 26.78 -4.86
C TYR A 194 34.80 26.06 -5.78
N ARG A 195 35.15 24.83 -6.19
CA ARG A 195 34.30 23.97 -7.07
C ARG A 195 33.69 24.71 -8.27
N THR A 196 34.45 25.62 -8.87
CA THR A 196 34.00 26.59 -9.89
C THR A 196 33.11 25.94 -10.95
N GLU A 197 33.59 24.85 -11.56
CA GLU A 197 32.87 24.19 -12.65
C GLU A 197 31.50 23.65 -12.20
N TYR A 198 31.45 23.05 -11.00
CA TYR A 198 30.17 22.58 -10.44
C TYR A 198 29.24 23.75 -10.11
N VAL A 199 29.75 24.80 -9.47
CA VAL A 199 28.96 26.00 -9.10
C VAL A 199 28.37 26.66 -10.33
N ASP A 200 29.18 26.87 -11.37
CA ASP A 200 28.73 27.52 -12.61
C ASP A 200 27.69 26.69 -13.36
N ASN A 201 27.86 25.36 -13.44
CA ASN A 201 26.89 24.47 -14.03
C ASN A 201 25.57 24.45 -13.26
N GLN A 202 25.63 24.40 -11.93
CA GLN A 202 24.43 24.44 -11.10
C GLN A 202 23.71 25.79 -11.18
N LEU A 203 24.45 26.92 -11.19
CA LEU A 203 23.87 28.25 -11.38
C LEU A 203 23.13 28.34 -12.72
N ALA A 204 23.78 27.94 -13.81
CA ALA A 204 23.16 27.98 -15.15
C ALA A 204 21.85 27.15 -15.18
N ARG A 205 21.87 25.97 -14.58
CA ARG A 205 20.70 25.09 -14.48
C ARG A 205 19.60 25.71 -13.61
N LEU A 206 19.94 26.14 -12.39
CA LEU A 206 18.99 26.68 -11.43
C LEU A 206 18.36 28.00 -11.90
N GLU A 207 19.11 28.86 -12.60
CA GLU A 207 18.56 30.07 -13.20
C GLU A 207 17.47 29.78 -14.24
N VAL A 208 17.63 28.70 -15.01
CA VAL A 208 16.56 28.23 -15.92
C VAL A 208 15.35 27.77 -15.11
N LEU A 209 15.56 27.03 -14.02
CA LEU A 209 14.47 26.55 -13.14
C LEU A 209 13.74 27.71 -12.45
N VAL A 210 14.46 28.75 -11.98
CA VAL A 210 13.84 29.94 -11.39
C VAL A 210 12.99 30.69 -12.42
N ARG A 211 13.47 30.83 -13.66
CA ARG A 211 12.66 31.40 -14.73
C ARG A 211 11.36 30.63 -14.99
N ASN A 212 11.39 29.32 -14.77
CA ASN A 212 10.23 28.44 -14.92
C ASN A 212 9.51 28.15 -13.59
N GLN A 213 9.70 29.01 -12.59
CA GLN A 213 9.18 28.80 -11.21
C GLN A 213 7.69 28.44 -11.16
N ARG A 214 6.86 29.04 -12.03
CA ARG A 214 5.41 28.72 -12.10
C ARG A 214 5.16 27.24 -12.38
N VAL A 215 6.01 26.63 -13.21
CA VAL A 215 5.90 25.21 -13.55
C VAL A 215 6.33 24.35 -12.36
N VAL A 216 7.44 24.71 -11.73
CA VAL A 216 7.94 24.04 -10.51
C VAL A 216 6.90 24.07 -9.40
N ASP A 217 6.29 25.25 -9.15
CA ASP A 217 5.24 25.42 -8.16
C ASP A 217 3.99 24.58 -8.47
N ALA A 218 3.65 24.50 -9.76
CA ALA A 218 2.51 23.69 -10.19
C ALA A 218 2.76 22.18 -10.07
N ILE A 219 3.99 21.69 -10.30
CA ILE A 219 4.38 20.30 -10.05
C ILE A 219 4.29 19.98 -8.54
N ARG A 220 4.77 20.89 -7.70
CA ARG A 220 4.70 20.76 -6.25
C ARG A 220 3.24 20.77 -5.74
N ASP A 221 2.41 21.70 -6.22
CA ASP A 221 0.98 21.73 -5.89
C ASP A 221 0.30 20.42 -6.27
N ALA A 222 0.63 19.84 -7.43
CA ALA A 222 0.11 18.54 -7.84
C ALA A 222 0.51 17.42 -6.87
N ARG A 223 1.78 17.36 -6.45
CA ARG A 223 2.25 16.39 -5.44
C ARG A 223 1.54 16.58 -4.08
N SER A 224 1.37 17.83 -3.66
CA SER A 224 0.63 18.16 -2.43
C SER A 224 -0.83 17.70 -2.50
N ARG A 225 -1.52 17.92 -3.62
CA ARG A 225 -2.89 17.40 -3.84
C ARG A 225 -2.95 15.88 -3.77
N ALA A 226 -1.97 15.20 -4.37
CA ALA A 226 -1.89 13.73 -4.30
C ALA A 226 -1.66 13.23 -2.86
N SER A 227 -0.90 13.95 -2.05
CA SER A 227 -0.72 13.63 -0.62
C SER A 227 -2.02 13.75 0.19
N LEU A 228 -2.93 14.62 -0.26
CA LEU A 228 -4.29 14.76 0.28
C LEU A 228 -5.32 13.82 -0.39
N ASN A 229 -4.88 12.80 -1.11
CA ASN A 229 -5.69 11.84 -1.86
C ASN A 229 -6.53 12.47 -3.00
N ARG A 230 -6.22 13.70 -3.43
CA ARG A 230 -6.88 14.42 -4.53
C ARG A 230 -6.20 14.10 -5.86
N TYR A 231 -6.20 12.82 -6.23
CA TYR A 231 -5.42 12.32 -7.37
C TYR A 231 -5.91 12.84 -8.72
N ALA A 232 -7.21 13.02 -8.91
CA ALA A 232 -7.77 13.54 -10.16
C ALA A 232 -7.25 14.95 -10.43
N ASP A 233 -7.33 15.85 -9.44
CA ASP A 233 -6.86 17.22 -9.53
C ASP A 233 -5.33 17.29 -9.75
N ALA A 234 -4.59 16.38 -9.11
CA ALA A 234 -3.14 16.29 -9.27
C ALA A 234 -2.75 15.87 -10.70
N ILE A 235 -3.41 14.86 -11.26
CA ILE A 235 -3.17 14.38 -12.63
C ILE A 235 -3.53 15.46 -13.65
N GLU A 236 -4.71 16.08 -13.51
CA GLU A 236 -5.16 17.16 -14.38
C GLU A 236 -4.14 18.31 -14.41
N ARG A 237 -3.62 18.70 -13.23
CA ARG A 237 -2.62 19.76 -13.13
C ARG A 237 -1.31 19.40 -13.86
N LEU A 238 -0.85 18.16 -13.72
CA LEU A 238 0.35 17.68 -14.42
C LEU A 238 0.11 17.55 -15.92
N ASP A 239 -1.08 17.14 -16.35
CA ASP A 239 -1.44 17.11 -17.78
C ASP A 239 -1.48 18.50 -18.41
N GLN A 240 -1.98 19.50 -17.68
CA GLN A 240 -1.92 20.91 -18.11
C GLN A 240 -0.47 21.37 -18.31
N ILE A 241 0.45 21.03 -17.40
CA ILE A 241 1.88 21.35 -17.53
C ILE A 241 2.48 20.66 -18.76
N LEU A 242 2.24 19.36 -18.92
CA LEU A 242 2.80 18.56 -20.00
C LEU A 242 2.23 18.93 -21.38
N SER A 243 1.08 19.61 -21.43
CA SER A 243 0.50 20.12 -22.68
C SER A 243 1.21 21.36 -23.22
N VAL A 244 2.07 22.01 -22.42
CA VAL A 244 2.83 23.18 -22.87
C VAL A 244 3.91 22.74 -23.86
N THR A 245 3.86 23.28 -25.10
CA THR A 245 4.70 22.84 -26.22
C THR A 245 6.18 23.20 -26.01
N GLU A 246 6.47 24.37 -25.42
CA GLU A 246 7.83 24.91 -25.24
C GLU A 246 8.32 24.71 -23.78
N LEU A 247 7.90 23.63 -23.13
CA LEU A 247 8.36 23.33 -21.79
C LEU A 247 9.82 22.88 -21.83
N ASP A 248 10.61 23.41 -20.90
CA ASP A 248 12.00 22.99 -20.69
C ASP A 248 12.09 21.46 -20.54
N PRO A 249 13.04 20.78 -21.25
CA PRO A 249 13.14 19.32 -21.22
C PRO A 249 13.31 18.73 -19.82
N GLN A 250 14.03 19.40 -18.90
CA GLN A 250 14.23 18.93 -17.54
C GLN A 250 12.94 19.05 -16.73
N LEU A 251 12.21 20.16 -16.87
CA LEU A 251 10.92 20.34 -16.22
C LEU A 251 9.85 19.38 -16.77
N ARG A 252 9.92 19.08 -18.07
CA ARG A 252 9.06 18.06 -18.69
C ARG A 252 9.33 16.68 -18.05
N ALA A 253 10.60 16.30 -17.95
CA ALA A 253 10.98 15.03 -17.32
C ALA A 253 10.53 14.97 -15.84
N GLU A 254 10.70 16.07 -15.10
CA GLU A 254 10.25 16.14 -13.71
C GLU A 254 8.71 16.04 -13.57
N ALA A 255 7.97 16.69 -14.47
CA ALA A 255 6.51 16.59 -14.51
C ALA A 255 6.04 15.17 -14.86
N GLU A 256 6.72 14.49 -15.79
CA GLU A 256 6.44 13.09 -16.15
C GLU A 256 6.71 12.15 -14.97
N LEU A 257 7.86 12.26 -14.32
CA LEU A 257 8.19 11.49 -13.11
C LEU A 257 7.18 11.74 -11.98
N SER A 258 6.77 12.99 -11.81
CA SER A 258 5.75 13.36 -10.82
C SER A 258 4.40 12.74 -11.14
N LYS A 259 4.02 12.71 -12.42
CA LYS A 259 2.78 12.08 -12.88
C LYS A 259 2.81 10.57 -12.64
N ASP A 260 3.90 9.91 -12.96
CA ASP A 260 4.08 8.49 -12.71
C ASP A 260 3.99 8.16 -11.21
N TRP A 261 4.62 8.99 -10.37
CA TRP A 261 4.53 8.86 -8.92
C TRP A 261 3.08 9.02 -8.43
N VAL A 262 2.34 10.04 -8.92
CA VAL A 262 0.92 10.25 -8.57
C VAL A 262 0.06 9.07 -9.02
N LEU A 263 0.26 8.57 -10.24
CA LEU A 263 -0.48 7.42 -10.77
C LEU A 263 -0.22 6.15 -9.95
N LYS A 264 1.04 5.89 -9.58
CA LYS A 264 1.40 4.76 -8.73
C LYS A 264 0.76 4.87 -7.35
N ARG A 265 0.83 6.05 -6.72
CA ARG A 265 0.22 6.30 -5.41
C ARG A 265 -1.31 6.20 -5.46
N ARG A 266 -1.95 6.74 -6.50
CA ARG A 266 -3.38 6.57 -6.78
C ARG A 266 -3.76 5.10 -6.89
N TYR A 267 -3.00 4.33 -7.66
CA TYR A 267 -3.25 2.90 -7.83
C TYR A 267 -3.20 2.15 -6.49
N GLU A 268 -2.18 2.36 -5.68
CA GLU A 268 -2.05 1.69 -4.38
C GLU A 268 -3.15 2.12 -3.39
N TYR A 269 -3.54 3.39 -3.40
CA TYR A 269 -4.64 3.89 -2.59
C TYR A 269 -5.97 3.20 -2.97
N PHE A 270 -6.34 3.23 -4.24
CA PHE A 270 -7.60 2.62 -4.69
C PHE A 270 -7.58 1.09 -4.57
N LYS A 271 -6.45 0.44 -4.76
CA LYS A 271 -6.30 -1.01 -4.54
C LYS A 271 -6.70 -1.40 -3.11
N LYS A 272 -6.33 -0.61 -2.11
CA LYS A 272 -6.73 -0.83 -0.71
C LYS A 272 -8.24 -0.60 -0.52
N LEU A 273 -8.79 0.47 -1.09
CA LEU A 273 -10.23 0.77 -1.03
C LEU A 273 -11.06 -0.30 -1.72
N VAL A 274 -10.69 -0.72 -2.93
CA VAL A 274 -11.35 -1.79 -3.68
C VAL A 274 -11.42 -3.06 -2.83
N ARG A 275 -10.31 -3.46 -2.20
CA ARG A 275 -10.29 -4.64 -1.33
C ARG A 275 -11.25 -4.48 -0.14
N ARG A 276 -11.23 -3.35 0.56
CA ARG A 276 -12.11 -3.07 1.70
C ARG A 276 -13.58 -3.13 1.31
N ASP A 277 -13.92 -2.39 0.27
CA ASP A 277 -15.29 -2.19 -0.16
C ASP A 277 -15.88 -3.45 -0.81
N TYR A 278 -15.06 -4.25 -1.48
CA TYR A 278 -15.49 -5.50 -2.06
C TYR A 278 -16.10 -6.45 -1.02
N TYR A 279 -15.41 -6.67 0.08
CA TYR A 279 -15.92 -7.55 1.15
C TYR A 279 -17.16 -6.97 1.83
N ALA A 280 -17.19 -5.65 2.06
CA ALA A 280 -18.35 -5.00 2.66
C ALA A 280 -19.60 -5.10 1.75
N LEU A 281 -19.43 -4.85 0.45
CA LEU A 281 -20.51 -4.95 -0.53
C LEU A 281 -20.96 -6.41 -0.73
N MET A 282 -20.00 -7.34 -0.77
CA MET A 282 -20.31 -8.77 -0.81
C MET A 282 -21.20 -9.17 0.37
N ASP A 283 -20.82 -8.82 1.57
CA ASP A 283 -21.59 -9.13 2.77
C ASP A 283 -22.98 -8.49 2.73
N ASN A 284 -23.09 -7.24 2.32
CA ASN A 284 -24.36 -6.52 2.22
C ASN A 284 -25.29 -7.14 1.17
N LYS A 285 -24.78 -7.43 -0.03
CA LYS A 285 -25.58 -8.01 -1.11
C LYS A 285 -26.03 -9.45 -0.76
N LEU A 286 -25.14 -10.26 -0.19
CA LEU A 286 -25.50 -11.61 0.27
C LEU A 286 -26.54 -11.58 1.39
N ASN A 287 -26.44 -10.64 2.32
CA ASN A 287 -27.44 -10.45 3.37
C ASN A 287 -28.81 -10.02 2.79
N LYS A 288 -28.79 -9.16 1.73
CA LYS A 288 -30.02 -8.76 1.05
C LYS A 288 -30.71 -9.97 0.40
N VAL A 289 -29.95 -10.77 -0.35
CA VAL A 289 -30.45 -12.02 -0.97
C VAL A 289 -30.97 -13.00 0.09
N ALA A 290 -30.25 -13.15 1.21
CA ALA A 290 -30.64 -14.05 2.29
C ALA A 290 -31.94 -13.65 3.00
N ARG A 291 -32.27 -12.36 3.04
CA ARG A 291 -33.50 -11.83 3.65
C ARG A 291 -34.70 -11.87 2.71
N ASP A 292 -34.48 -12.05 1.42
CA ASP A 292 -35.57 -12.15 0.46
C ASP A 292 -36.25 -13.52 0.55
N GLU A 293 -37.41 -13.55 1.19
CA GLU A 293 -38.21 -14.77 1.40
C GLU A 293 -38.78 -15.34 0.08
N LYS A 294 -38.91 -14.51 -0.94
CA LYS A 294 -39.46 -14.93 -2.25
C LYS A 294 -38.38 -15.56 -3.14
N MET A 295 -37.10 -15.28 -2.83
CA MET A 295 -36.01 -15.79 -3.66
C MET A 295 -35.81 -17.30 -3.47
N LYS A 296 -35.90 -18.03 -4.56
CA LYS A 296 -35.64 -19.47 -4.55
C LYS A 296 -34.14 -19.76 -4.50
N LEU A 297 -33.78 -20.92 -3.94
CA LEU A 297 -32.38 -21.34 -3.85
C LEU A 297 -31.63 -21.30 -5.18
N GLN A 298 -32.24 -21.81 -6.24
CA GLN A 298 -31.63 -21.86 -7.57
C GLN A 298 -31.37 -20.44 -8.15
N GLU A 299 -32.26 -19.51 -7.89
CA GLU A 299 -32.12 -18.12 -8.30
C GLU A 299 -30.97 -17.44 -7.52
N ALA A 300 -30.93 -17.66 -6.20
CA ALA A 300 -29.83 -17.16 -5.34
C ALA A 300 -28.46 -17.74 -5.78
N GLN A 301 -28.41 -19.03 -6.10
CA GLN A 301 -27.19 -19.67 -6.61
C GLN A 301 -26.76 -19.11 -7.97
N ARG A 302 -27.70 -18.89 -8.90
CA ARG A 302 -27.40 -18.28 -10.20
C ARG A 302 -26.87 -16.87 -10.04
N TYR A 303 -27.55 -16.03 -9.25
CA TYR A 303 -27.12 -14.66 -8.94
C TYR A 303 -25.70 -14.64 -8.39
N VAL A 304 -25.43 -15.44 -7.37
CA VAL A 304 -24.11 -15.50 -6.72
C VAL A 304 -23.00 -15.94 -7.68
N ARG A 305 -23.28 -16.88 -8.60
CA ARG A 305 -22.29 -17.37 -9.57
C ARG A 305 -21.98 -16.40 -10.70
N SER A 306 -23.00 -15.68 -11.21
CA SER A 306 -22.87 -14.95 -12.47
C SER A 306 -22.93 -13.44 -12.33
N GLU A 307 -23.67 -12.91 -11.35
CA GLU A 307 -23.99 -11.49 -11.29
C GLU A 307 -23.31 -10.76 -10.10
N LEU A 308 -23.24 -11.40 -8.94
CA LEU A 308 -22.78 -10.77 -7.70
C LEU A 308 -21.41 -10.07 -7.85
N HIS A 309 -20.42 -10.75 -8.44
CA HIS A 309 -19.10 -10.17 -8.65
C HIS A 309 -19.14 -8.93 -9.56
N LYS A 310 -19.89 -9.00 -10.65
CA LYS A 310 -20.02 -7.89 -11.61
C LYS A 310 -20.67 -6.67 -10.96
N GLU A 311 -21.73 -6.90 -10.18
CA GLU A 311 -22.40 -5.82 -9.45
C GLU A 311 -21.50 -5.19 -8.40
N ILE A 312 -20.73 -5.98 -7.65
CA ILE A 312 -19.78 -5.45 -6.67
C ILE A 312 -18.74 -4.56 -7.36
N VAL A 313 -18.17 -5.04 -8.47
CA VAL A 313 -17.18 -4.29 -9.26
C VAL A 313 -17.79 -2.99 -9.81
N ALA A 314 -19.02 -3.04 -10.31
CA ALA A 314 -19.72 -1.87 -10.83
C ALA A 314 -20.04 -0.85 -9.72
N ASP A 315 -20.49 -1.31 -8.55
CA ASP A 315 -20.79 -0.44 -7.41
C ASP A 315 -19.52 0.26 -6.88
N ILE A 316 -18.38 -0.44 -6.82
CA ILE A 316 -17.09 0.15 -6.45
C ILE A 316 -16.67 1.18 -7.49
N ALA A 317 -16.76 0.84 -8.77
CA ALA A 317 -16.42 1.74 -9.87
C ALA A 317 -17.25 3.03 -9.80
N SER A 318 -18.56 2.92 -9.64
CA SER A 318 -19.45 4.08 -9.50
C SER A 318 -19.14 4.92 -8.27
N ARG A 319 -18.87 4.28 -7.12
CA ARG A 319 -18.58 4.98 -5.86
C ARG A 319 -17.31 5.82 -5.91
N HIS A 320 -16.29 5.33 -6.59
CA HIS A 320 -14.96 5.93 -6.61
C HIS A 320 -14.60 6.62 -7.93
N GLY A 321 -15.51 6.66 -8.91
CA GLY A 321 -15.23 7.24 -10.22
C GLY A 321 -14.15 6.49 -11.00
N LEU A 322 -14.11 5.16 -10.87
CA LEU A 322 -13.14 4.29 -11.53
C LEU A 322 -13.77 3.54 -12.70
N ASP A 323 -12.93 3.08 -13.64
CA ASP A 323 -13.38 2.15 -14.68
C ASP A 323 -13.46 0.72 -14.09
N ALA A 324 -14.64 0.11 -14.22
CA ALA A 324 -14.92 -1.21 -13.67
C ALA A 324 -13.98 -2.30 -14.20
N LYS A 325 -13.73 -2.32 -15.53
CA LYS A 325 -12.93 -3.35 -16.20
C LYS A 325 -11.44 -3.03 -16.23
N LYS A 326 -11.09 -1.76 -16.43
CA LYS A 326 -9.69 -1.34 -16.59
C LYS A 326 -8.99 -1.10 -15.26
N GLU A 327 -9.73 -0.71 -14.21
CA GLU A 327 -9.14 -0.33 -12.93
C GLU A 327 -9.60 -1.26 -11.79
N VAL A 328 -10.91 -1.35 -11.50
CA VAL A 328 -11.40 -2.07 -10.33
C VAL A 328 -11.10 -3.57 -10.40
N GLN A 329 -11.38 -4.20 -11.53
CA GLN A 329 -11.16 -5.65 -11.68
C GLN A 329 -9.68 -6.04 -11.55
N PRO A 330 -8.71 -5.38 -12.22
CA PRO A 330 -7.28 -5.66 -12.03
C PRO A 330 -6.77 -5.36 -10.60
N MET A 331 -7.30 -4.31 -9.94
CA MET A 331 -6.96 -4.01 -8.54
C MET A 331 -7.45 -5.12 -7.59
N TRP A 332 -8.64 -5.66 -7.86
CA TRP A 332 -9.16 -6.79 -7.09
C TRP A 332 -8.34 -8.06 -7.31
N GLU A 333 -7.98 -8.37 -8.54
CA GLU A 333 -7.18 -9.56 -8.88
C GLU A 333 -5.77 -9.51 -8.28
N LYS A 334 -5.14 -8.31 -8.28
CA LYS A 334 -3.80 -8.07 -7.73
C LYS A 334 -3.82 -7.61 -6.26
N ARG A 335 -4.95 -7.80 -5.54
CA ARG A 335 -5.06 -7.37 -4.13
C ARG A 335 -4.06 -8.09 -3.23
N GLU A 336 -3.59 -7.38 -2.23
CA GLU A 336 -2.83 -7.99 -1.16
C GLU A 336 -3.74 -8.71 -0.18
N ILE A 337 -3.32 -9.89 0.25
CA ILE A 337 -4.11 -10.76 1.09
C ILE A 337 -3.42 -10.92 2.44
N TYR A 338 -3.91 -10.20 3.46
CA TYR A 338 -3.31 -10.21 4.80
C TYR A 338 -3.93 -11.26 5.73
N SER A 339 -5.17 -11.67 5.47
CA SER A 339 -5.87 -12.61 6.35
C SER A 339 -6.83 -13.51 5.58
N THR A 340 -6.95 -14.72 6.05
CA THR A 340 -7.94 -15.68 5.57
C THR A 340 -9.27 -15.45 6.30
N ARG A 341 -10.36 -15.31 5.54
CA ARG A 341 -11.71 -15.26 6.06
C ARG A 341 -12.32 -16.65 6.06
N VAL A 342 -13.25 -16.92 6.94
CA VAL A 342 -13.96 -18.22 6.99
C VAL A 342 -15.46 -17.96 6.99
N ALA A 343 -16.15 -18.54 6.03
CA ALA A 343 -17.62 -18.62 6.04
C ALA A 343 -18.04 -19.93 6.72
N TRP A 344 -18.61 -19.81 7.92
CA TRP A 344 -19.08 -20.95 8.69
C TRP A 344 -20.55 -21.22 8.38
N TYR A 345 -20.88 -22.46 8.04
CA TYR A 345 -22.26 -22.92 7.84
C TYR A 345 -22.51 -24.24 8.58
N GLY A 346 -23.75 -24.53 8.87
CA GLY A 346 -24.09 -25.76 9.62
C GLY A 346 -23.77 -27.02 8.82
N SER A 347 -23.19 -28.02 9.46
CA SER A 347 -22.84 -29.29 8.83
C SER A 347 -24.04 -30.11 8.37
N GLY A 348 -25.23 -29.84 8.92
CA GLY A 348 -26.49 -30.42 8.45
C GLY A 348 -27.02 -29.82 7.15
N THR A 349 -26.43 -28.71 6.69
CA THR A 349 -26.69 -28.16 5.37
C THR A 349 -25.84 -28.88 4.34
N PHE A 350 -26.31 -28.92 3.10
CA PHE A 350 -25.58 -29.54 2.01
C PHE A 350 -24.29 -28.78 1.73
N ILE A 351 -23.24 -29.52 1.42
CA ILE A 351 -21.91 -28.97 1.11
C ILE A 351 -21.96 -28.24 -0.21
N VAL A 352 -21.28 -27.13 -0.25
CA VAL A 352 -21.26 -26.23 -1.42
C VAL A 352 -20.44 -26.80 -2.56
N LYS A 353 -19.27 -27.36 -2.27
CA LYS A 353 -18.42 -28.17 -3.15
C LYS A 353 -17.62 -29.13 -2.29
N GLY A 354 -17.85 -30.35 -2.45
CA GLY A 354 -16.96 -31.40 -1.99
C GLY A 354 -17.23 -32.60 -2.89
N PRO A 355 -16.33 -33.55 -3.04
CA PRO A 355 -16.74 -34.81 -3.60
C PRO A 355 -17.89 -35.31 -2.74
N ALA A 356 -19.09 -35.35 -3.28
CA ALA A 356 -20.30 -35.79 -2.59
C ALA A 356 -20.04 -37.11 -1.81
N GLU A 357 -19.19 -37.96 -2.40
CA GLU A 357 -18.69 -39.19 -1.80
C GLU A 357 -17.87 -38.99 -0.49
N GLY A 358 -17.10 -37.91 -0.36
CA GLY A 358 -16.29 -37.66 0.84
C GLY A 358 -17.14 -37.17 2.01
N ALA A 359 -18.19 -36.41 1.75
CA ALA A 359 -19.15 -35.96 2.72
C ALA A 359 -20.07 -37.10 3.20
N GLU A 360 -20.54 -37.94 2.28
CA GLU A 360 -21.34 -39.13 2.61
C GLU A 360 -20.51 -40.14 3.41
N ARG A 361 -19.28 -40.42 3.03
CA ARG A 361 -18.37 -41.30 3.81
C ARG A 361 -18.10 -40.77 5.21
N ARG A 362 -17.86 -39.45 5.36
CA ARG A 362 -17.69 -38.82 6.68
C ARG A 362 -18.98 -38.90 7.52
N ASN A 363 -20.12 -38.59 6.94
CA ASN A 363 -21.41 -38.73 7.62
C ASN A 363 -21.69 -40.18 8.04
N GLN A 364 -21.40 -41.14 7.20
CA GLN A 364 -21.53 -42.57 7.53
C GLN A 364 -20.54 -42.99 8.63
N GLN A 365 -19.30 -42.51 8.62
CA GLN A 365 -18.33 -42.75 9.68
C GLN A 365 -18.77 -42.14 11.01
N LEU A 366 -19.28 -40.91 11.01
CA LEU A 366 -19.79 -40.24 12.22
C LEU A 366 -21.01 -40.97 12.78
N GLN A 367 -21.98 -41.36 11.91
CA GLN A 367 -23.12 -42.16 12.29
C GLN A 367 -22.70 -43.49 12.93
N ARG A 368 -21.68 -44.16 12.36
CA ARG A 368 -21.12 -45.40 12.95
C ARG A 368 -20.44 -45.17 14.28
N GLN A 369 -19.73 -44.06 14.48
CA GLN A 369 -19.11 -43.70 15.75
C GLN A 369 -20.16 -43.36 16.79
N MET A 370 -21.19 -42.59 16.45
CA MET A 370 -22.28 -42.27 17.35
C MET A 370 -23.11 -43.53 17.73
N ALA A 371 -23.33 -44.43 16.78
CA ALA A 371 -24.00 -45.70 17.04
C ALA A 371 -23.17 -46.59 17.98
N ARG A 372 -21.84 -46.64 17.84
CA ARG A 372 -20.93 -47.35 18.74
C ARG A 372 -20.93 -46.72 20.15
N GLN A 373 -20.85 -45.40 20.27
CA GLN A 373 -20.91 -44.73 21.56
C GLN A 373 -22.27 -44.93 22.28
N ALA A 374 -23.36 -44.87 21.50
CA ALA A 374 -24.68 -45.18 22.06
C ALA A 374 -24.79 -46.65 22.51
N GLN A 375 -24.14 -47.56 21.77
CA GLN A 375 -24.12 -48.97 22.12
C GLN A 375 -23.23 -49.25 23.37
N GLU A 376 -22.09 -48.59 23.50
CA GLU A 376 -21.23 -48.63 24.65
C GLU A 376 -21.87 -48.00 25.91
N GLN A 377 -22.63 -46.91 25.75
CA GLN A 377 -23.44 -46.36 26.83
C GLN A 377 -24.58 -47.33 27.30
N ARG A 378 -25.19 -48.01 26.34
CA ARG A 378 -26.23 -49.04 26.64
C ARG A 378 -25.63 -50.23 27.39
N SER A 379 -24.47 -50.71 26.99
CA SER A 379 -23.78 -51.81 27.71
C SER A 379 -23.31 -51.43 29.12
N ARG A 380 -22.98 -50.18 29.39
CA ARG A 380 -22.66 -49.68 30.73
C ARG A 380 -23.89 -49.52 31.63
N ASN A 381 -25.05 -49.25 31.05
CA ASN A 381 -26.31 -49.09 31.82
C ASN A 381 -27.09 -50.38 32.01
N GLN A 382 -26.71 -51.50 31.41
CA GLN A 382 -27.42 -52.79 31.54
C GLN A 382 -27.15 -53.53 32.85
N GLY A 383 -26.45 -52.90 33.83
CA GLY A 383 -26.29 -53.44 35.19
C GLY A 383 -27.47 -53.17 36.15
N GLY A 384 -28.55 -52.50 35.71
CA GLY A 384 -29.71 -52.19 36.53
C GLY A 384 -31.00 -52.68 35.88
N GLN A 385 -31.65 -53.64 36.50
CA GLN A 385 -32.98 -54.17 36.11
C GLN A 385 -34.04 -53.05 36.02
N GLY A 386 -34.63 -52.88 34.85
CA GLY A 386 -35.79 -52.00 34.68
C GLY A 386 -36.00 -51.76 33.19
N GLY A 387 -36.83 -52.63 32.56
CA GLY A 387 -37.19 -52.52 31.15
C GLY A 387 -38.11 -51.32 30.90
N PHE A 388 -37.52 -50.22 30.46
CA PHE A 388 -38.26 -49.21 29.72
C PHE A 388 -37.73 -49.28 28.27
N GLU A 389 -38.59 -49.70 27.34
CA GLU A 389 -38.36 -49.51 25.90
C GLU A 389 -38.21 -48.01 25.66
N GLN A 390 -36.97 -47.56 25.53
CA GLN A 390 -36.73 -46.19 25.05
C GLN A 390 -37.13 -46.13 23.60
N PRO A 391 -38.00 -45.19 23.19
CA PRO A 391 -38.36 -45.02 21.82
C PRO A 391 -37.10 -44.84 20.99
N GLN A 392 -36.95 -45.62 19.95
CA GLN A 392 -35.87 -45.45 18.94
C GLN A 392 -35.97 -44.02 18.41
N LEU A 393 -35.05 -43.17 18.79
CA LEU A 393 -34.91 -41.84 18.23
C LEU A 393 -34.63 -42.05 16.73
N GLN A 394 -35.67 -42.04 15.93
CA GLN A 394 -35.54 -41.92 14.47
C GLN A 394 -35.04 -40.52 14.21
N LEU A 395 -33.74 -40.41 13.90
CA LEU A 395 -33.19 -39.14 13.43
C LEU A 395 -34.01 -38.65 12.25
N PRO A 396 -34.60 -37.46 12.31
CA PRO A 396 -35.39 -36.93 11.19
C PRO A 396 -34.56 -36.94 9.93
N LYS A 397 -35.18 -37.36 8.85
CA LYS A 397 -34.54 -37.33 7.52
C LYS A 397 -34.05 -35.91 7.26
N PRO A 398 -32.77 -35.72 6.86
CA PRO A 398 -32.26 -34.38 6.59
C PRO A 398 -33.12 -33.72 5.51
N PRO A 399 -33.44 -32.42 5.67
CA PRO A 399 -34.27 -31.70 4.71
C PRO A 399 -33.60 -31.67 3.34
N THR A 400 -34.41 -31.62 2.28
CA THR A 400 -33.90 -31.31 0.94
C THR A 400 -33.32 -29.90 0.91
N LYS A 401 -32.53 -29.60 -0.12
CA LYS A 401 -31.90 -28.27 -0.28
C LYS A 401 -32.91 -27.13 -0.28
N ASP A 402 -34.02 -27.33 -1.01
CA ASP A 402 -35.07 -26.33 -1.15
C ASP A 402 -35.88 -26.20 0.15
N GLU A 403 -36.19 -27.30 0.84
CA GLU A 403 -36.83 -27.27 2.15
C GLU A 403 -36.00 -26.58 3.19
N TRP A 404 -34.66 -26.82 3.20
CA TRP A 404 -33.76 -26.12 4.08
C TRP A 404 -33.74 -24.62 3.80
N TRP A 405 -33.63 -24.23 2.51
CA TRP A 405 -33.61 -22.84 2.10
C TRP A 405 -34.84 -22.07 2.58
N VAL A 406 -36.00 -22.64 2.45
CA VAL A 406 -37.27 -22.02 2.87
C VAL A 406 -37.35 -21.87 4.40
N LYS A 407 -36.87 -22.86 5.15
CA LYS A 407 -36.98 -22.91 6.63
C LYS A 407 -35.84 -22.22 7.34
N ALA A 408 -34.68 -22.03 6.67
CA ALA A 408 -33.50 -21.47 7.29
C ALA A 408 -33.68 -19.98 7.58
N GLU A 409 -33.14 -19.53 8.72
CA GLU A 409 -33.04 -18.11 9.04
C GLU A 409 -32.15 -17.37 8.04
N SER A 410 -32.40 -16.07 7.89
CA SER A 410 -31.62 -15.22 6.96
C SER A 410 -30.11 -15.21 7.28
N SER A 411 -29.75 -15.31 8.56
CA SER A 411 -28.37 -15.44 9.01
C SER A 411 -27.69 -16.72 8.50
N ALA A 412 -28.39 -17.84 8.57
CA ALA A 412 -27.91 -19.14 8.08
C ALA A 412 -27.81 -19.15 6.54
N ARG A 413 -28.82 -18.60 5.84
CA ARG A 413 -28.79 -18.44 4.39
C ARG A 413 -27.61 -17.55 3.95
N SER A 414 -27.36 -16.44 4.63
CA SER A 414 -26.25 -15.53 4.32
C SER A 414 -24.88 -16.21 4.47
N MET A 415 -24.66 -16.93 5.56
CA MET A 415 -23.42 -17.68 5.79
C MET A 415 -23.21 -18.77 4.75
N TRP A 416 -24.29 -19.49 4.40
CA TRP A 416 -24.23 -20.47 3.33
C TRP A 416 -23.93 -19.85 1.96
N LEU A 417 -24.57 -18.73 1.61
CA LEU A 417 -24.30 -18.00 0.36
C LEU A 417 -22.87 -17.52 0.28
N LYS A 418 -22.26 -17.08 1.40
CA LYS A 418 -20.85 -16.70 1.46
C LYS A 418 -19.94 -17.87 1.11
N ALA A 419 -20.17 -19.04 1.71
CA ALA A 419 -19.40 -20.24 1.41
C ALA A 419 -19.60 -20.66 -0.06
N TYR A 420 -20.84 -20.58 -0.54
CA TYR A 420 -21.17 -20.89 -1.93
C TYR A 420 -20.46 -19.94 -2.91
N PHE A 421 -20.42 -18.63 -2.61
CA PHE A 421 -19.73 -17.64 -3.43
C PHE A 421 -18.23 -17.89 -3.45
N ALA A 422 -17.62 -18.14 -2.30
CA ALA A 422 -16.20 -18.43 -2.23
C ALA A 422 -15.79 -19.60 -3.12
N GLN A 423 -16.62 -20.65 -3.17
CA GLN A 423 -16.32 -21.84 -3.97
C GLN A 423 -16.74 -21.76 -5.45
N ASN A 424 -17.75 -20.96 -5.79
CA ASN A 424 -18.36 -20.97 -7.14
C ASN A 424 -18.27 -19.62 -7.87
N GLY A 425 -18.00 -18.52 -7.16
CA GLY A 425 -17.99 -17.16 -7.71
C GLY A 425 -16.72 -16.80 -8.50
N LYS A 426 -15.68 -17.64 -8.50
CA LYS A 426 -14.41 -17.47 -9.21
C LYS A 426 -13.58 -16.22 -8.85
N SER A 427 -14.10 -15.33 -8.02
CA SER A 427 -13.48 -14.05 -7.64
C SER A 427 -12.72 -14.12 -6.30
N LEU A 428 -12.90 -15.22 -5.57
CA LEU A 428 -12.21 -15.50 -4.30
C LEU A 428 -11.38 -16.78 -4.45
N GLU A 429 -10.27 -16.83 -3.77
CA GLU A 429 -9.42 -18.01 -3.70
C GLU A 429 -9.76 -18.80 -2.44
N VAL A 430 -10.19 -20.07 -2.60
CA VAL A 430 -10.41 -20.97 -1.48
C VAL A 430 -9.07 -21.50 -1.00
N VAL A 431 -8.82 -21.37 0.30
CA VAL A 431 -7.53 -21.71 0.93
C VAL A 431 -7.69 -22.95 1.81
N GLY A 432 -6.94 -23.99 1.46
CA GLY A 432 -6.90 -25.23 2.25
C GLY A 432 -8.20 -26.06 2.11
N GLY A 433 -8.33 -27.05 2.99
CA GLY A 433 -9.52 -27.90 3.08
C GLY A 433 -10.64 -27.30 3.93
N GLU A 434 -11.75 -28.02 4.03
CA GLU A 434 -12.83 -27.67 4.93
C GLU A 434 -12.33 -27.55 6.37
N ARG A 435 -12.76 -26.49 7.06
CA ARG A 435 -12.50 -26.29 8.49
C ARG A 435 -13.68 -26.77 9.30
N MET A 436 -13.40 -27.32 10.48
CA MET A 436 -14.43 -27.78 11.41
C MET A 436 -14.27 -27.09 12.75
N ARG A 437 -15.40 -26.81 13.40
CA ARG A 437 -15.43 -26.36 14.80
C ARG A 437 -16.66 -26.96 15.49
N PRO A 438 -16.67 -27.09 16.82
CA PRO A 438 -17.88 -27.43 17.53
C PRO A 438 -19.02 -26.51 17.16
N CYS A 439 -20.22 -27.06 16.98
CA CYS A 439 -21.39 -26.24 16.65
C CYS A 439 -21.64 -25.23 17.78
N PRO A 440 -21.64 -23.92 17.47
CA PRO A 440 -21.78 -22.90 18.51
C PRO A 440 -23.16 -22.85 19.15
N GLN A 441 -24.20 -23.40 18.49
CA GLN A 441 -25.57 -23.38 18.96
C GLN A 441 -25.80 -24.48 20.01
N CYS A 442 -25.29 -25.67 19.82
CA CYS A 442 -25.42 -26.78 20.78
C CYS A 442 -24.13 -27.09 21.57
N GLY A 443 -23.07 -26.27 21.38
CA GLY A 443 -21.79 -26.53 22.05
C GLY A 443 -21.11 -27.84 21.65
N GLY A 444 -21.48 -28.43 20.50
CA GLY A 444 -20.94 -29.72 20.05
C GLY A 444 -21.73 -30.94 20.58
N THR A 445 -22.87 -30.76 21.22
CA THR A 445 -23.69 -31.89 21.75
C THR A 445 -24.58 -32.51 20.67
N GLY A 446 -24.88 -31.80 19.60
CA GLY A 446 -25.83 -32.22 18.55
C GLY A 446 -27.31 -32.01 18.92
N THR A 447 -27.60 -31.66 20.17
CA THR A 447 -28.96 -31.48 20.71
C THR A 447 -29.10 -30.14 21.41
N GLU A 448 -30.28 -29.58 21.35
CA GLU A 448 -30.70 -28.41 22.13
C GLU A 448 -31.72 -28.86 23.20
N LYS A 449 -31.75 -28.15 24.31
CA LYS A 449 -32.65 -28.46 25.42
C LYS A 449 -33.57 -27.27 25.64
N THR A 450 -34.87 -27.55 25.79
CA THR A 450 -35.86 -26.57 26.20
C THR A 450 -36.59 -27.08 27.45
N SER A 451 -37.00 -26.17 28.30
CA SER A 451 -37.82 -26.52 29.46
C SER A 451 -39.29 -26.57 29.00
N GLY A 452 -39.91 -27.70 29.16
CA GLY A 452 -41.35 -27.84 28.96
C GLY A 452 -42.15 -27.11 30.07
N SER A 453 -43.45 -26.91 29.84
CA SER A 453 -44.35 -26.21 30.77
C SER A 453 -44.53 -26.88 32.14
N GLN A 454 -44.09 -28.11 32.27
CA GLN A 454 -44.14 -28.89 33.53
C GLN A 454 -42.76 -29.11 34.18
N GLY A 455 -41.75 -28.36 33.73
CA GLY A 455 -40.36 -28.47 34.24
C GLY A 455 -39.55 -29.59 33.58
N ASP A 456 -40.13 -30.34 32.66
CA ASP A 456 -39.43 -31.40 31.93
C ASP A 456 -38.44 -30.79 30.93
N VAL A 457 -37.25 -31.37 30.84
CA VAL A 457 -36.24 -30.99 29.86
C VAL A 457 -36.46 -31.79 28.55
N ILE A 458 -36.96 -31.13 27.56
CA ILE A 458 -37.17 -31.73 26.22
C ILE A 458 -35.89 -31.47 25.41
N ALA A 459 -35.23 -32.54 24.98
CA ALA A 459 -34.10 -32.48 24.07
C ALA A 459 -34.58 -32.70 22.64
N TYR A 460 -34.15 -31.79 21.74
CA TYR A 460 -34.44 -31.91 20.28
C TYR A 460 -33.13 -31.78 19.49
N THR A 461 -33.14 -32.29 18.27
CA THR A 461 -31.96 -32.21 17.42
C THR A 461 -31.61 -30.71 17.10
N CYS A 462 -30.37 -30.33 17.28
CA CYS A 462 -29.91 -28.96 17.01
C CYS A 462 -30.27 -28.56 15.60
N THR A 463 -30.98 -27.45 15.46
CA THR A 463 -31.49 -26.95 14.19
C THR A 463 -30.38 -26.45 13.26
N ARG A 464 -29.22 -26.08 13.81
CA ARG A 464 -28.06 -25.62 13.05
C ARG A 464 -27.23 -26.76 12.46
N CYS A 465 -26.80 -27.69 13.29
CA CYS A 465 -25.94 -28.79 12.85
C CYS A 465 -26.69 -30.09 12.55
N HIS A 466 -28.01 -30.14 12.76
CA HIS A 466 -28.87 -31.31 12.57
C HIS A 466 -28.30 -32.60 13.19
N GLY A 467 -27.75 -32.49 14.40
CA GLY A 467 -27.18 -33.61 15.13
C GLY A 467 -25.71 -33.93 14.80
N HIS A 468 -25.11 -33.24 13.84
CA HIS A 468 -23.71 -33.50 13.42
C HIS A 468 -22.65 -32.96 14.37
N THR A 469 -23.04 -32.24 15.41
CA THR A 469 -22.17 -31.73 16.50
C THR A 469 -21.16 -30.63 16.13
N PHE A 470 -20.93 -30.38 14.83
CA PHE A 470 -19.95 -29.41 14.35
C PHE A 470 -20.50 -28.51 13.23
N ASP A 471 -19.88 -27.36 13.04
CA ASP A 471 -20.01 -26.51 11.88
C ASP A 471 -18.87 -26.79 10.89
N VAL A 472 -19.17 -26.69 9.61
CA VAL A 472 -18.19 -26.70 8.53
C VAL A 472 -17.95 -25.26 8.05
N GLY A 473 -16.70 -24.95 7.74
CA GLY A 473 -16.30 -23.63 7.24
C GLY A 473 -15.49 -23.72 5.96
N VAL A 474 -15.73 -22.80 5.05
CA VAL A 474 -14.91 -22.56 3.85
C VAL A 474 -14.00 -21.36 4.13
N ALA A 475 -12.69 -21.61 4.09
CA ALA A 475 -11.69 -20.56 4.19
C ALA A 475 -11.39 -19.99 2.82
N PHE A 476 -11.34 -18.64 2.73
CA PHE A 476 -11.11 -17.94 1.47
C PHE A 476 -10.34 -16.63 1.70
N LYS A 477 -9.74 -16.15 0.66
CA LYS A 477 -8.97 -14.91 0.62
C LYS A 477 -9.23 -14.15 -0.70
#